data_0d68b53d6603a4f7c9429d3526e19ff6
#
_entry.id   0d68b53d6603a4f7c9429d3526e19ff6
#
_cell.length_a   1.000
_cell.length_b   1.000
_cell.length_c   1.000
_cell.angle_alpha   90.00
_cell.angle_beta   90.00
_cell.angle_gamma   90.00
#
_symmetry.space_group_name_H-M   'P 1'
#
loop_
_entity.id
_entity.type
_entity.pdbx_description
1 polymer ?
#
loop_
_entity_poly.entity_id
_entity_poly.type
_entity_poly.pdbx_seq_one_letter_code
_entity_poly.pdbx_strand_id
1 'polypeptide(L)'
;MCIRDRRTLTTQMKATGEVMSISDNFEGGLMKAIRSLEQHVDSLMSYDFTGLTDEELLEELAIVDDRRIWKIAEGLRRHISAAKMHDITKIDLWFIDKLQIIVDMENALKRGPLTESLLREAKRIEFPDNVIGDLTGHTEREIKELRDQYNIHAAFKMVDTCAAEFAATTPYYYSVYGSENEAVETKDKKKVLVLGSGPIRIGQGIEFDFCSVHCTWAFKKEGFETIIVNNNPETVSTDFDIADKLYFEPLTAEDVESIVDFEKPDGAVVQFGGQTAIKLTEALMKMGVPILGTKAEDVDAAEDRELFDEILEQTQIPRAKGQTVFTVDEALKAANELGYPVLVRPSYVLGGQGMQIAVSDEDVVEFMNIINRIKQDHPILVDKYLMGKEIEVDAVCDGQDILIPGIMEHIERAGIHSGDSISVYPA
;
A
#
# COMPACT_ATOMS: atom_id res chain seq x y z
N MET A 1 3.75 -19.48 -13.02
CA MET A 1 4.79 -19.95 -12.08
C MET A 1 4.90 -18.88 -11.01
N CYS A 2 4.46 -19.18 -9.81
CA CYS A 2 4.28 -18.14 -8.79
C CYS A 2 5.62 -17.69 -8.24
N ILE A 3 5.88 -16.38 -8.28
CA ILE A 3 7.11 -15.74 -7.79
C ILE A 3 7.35 -16.02 -6.30
N ARG A 4 6.33 -16.41 -5.55
CA ARG A 4 6.39 -16.68 -4.11
C ARG A 4 7.17 -17.92 -3.70
N ASP A 5 7.43 -18.86 -4.61
CA ASP A 5 8.06 -20.14 -4.27
C ASP A 5 9.58 -20.04 -4.07
N ARG A 6 10.23 -18.98 -4.50
CA ARG A 6 11.67 -18.74 -4.33
C ARG A 6 11.97 -17.25 -4.17
N ARG A 7 12.36 -16.84 -2.96
CA ARG A 7 12.79 -15.46 -2.67
C ARG A 7 14.13 -15.09 -3.28
N THR A 8 14.95 -16.07 -3.64
CA THR A 8 16.28 -15.83 -4.21
C THR A 8 16.19 -15.03 -5.51
N LEU A 9 16.87 -13.90 -5.57
CA LEU A 9 16.95 -13.04 -6.73
C LEU A 9 18.01 -13.59 -7.71
N THR A 10 17.69 -13.48 -8.99
CA THR A 10 18.56 -13.91 -10.11
C THR A 10 18.52 -12.84 -11.19
N THR A 11 18.92 -13.16 -12.41
CA THR A 11 18.83 -12.25 -13.56
C THR A 11 17.40 -12.07 -14.08
N GLN A 12 16.47 -12.90 -13.64
CA GLN A 12 15.05 -12.76 -13.99
C GLN A 12 14.38 -11.72 -13.10
N MET A 13 13.67 -10.77 -13.72
CA MET A 13 12.87 -9.80 -13.00
C MET A 13 11.76 -10.49 -12.19
N LYS A 14 11.64 -10.13 -10.90
CA LYS A 14 10.63 -10.65 -9.99
C LYS A 14 9.76 -9.57 -9.37
N ALA A 15 10.14 -8.31 -9.54
CA ALA A 15 9.32 -7.17 -9.14
C ALA A 15 8.16 -6.96 -10.11
N THR A 16 7.03 -6.50 -9.59
CA THR A 16 5.84 -6.15 -10.39
C THR A 16 5.63 -4.64 -10.48
N GLY A 17 6.30 -3.86 -9.65
CA GLY A 17 6.25 -2.40 -9.62
C GLY A 17 7.47 -1.84 -8.91
N GLU A 18 7.56 -0.55 -8.89
CA GLU A 18 8.64 0.17 -8.24
C GLU A 18 8.11 1.39 -7.47
N VAL A 19 8.92 1.90 -6.57
CA VAL A 19 8.67 3.11 -5.81
C VAL A 19 9.81 4.08 -5.99
N MET A 20 9.51 5.37 -6.01
CA MET A 20 10.47 6.44 -5.91
C MET A 20 10.28 7.17 -4.57
N SER A 21 11.36 7.36 -3.88
CA SER A 21 11.40 8.20 -2.67
C SER A 21 12.44 9.30 -2.82
N ILE A 22 12.11 10.48 -2.34
CA ILE A 22 12.99 11.65 -2.40
C ILE A 22 13.16 12.20 -0.98
N SER A 23 14.39 12.50 -0.59
CA SER A 23 14.74 13.13 0.67
C SER A 23 16.05 13.90 0.51
N ASP A 24 16.41 14.72 1.50
CA ASP A 24 17.68 15.44 1.55
C ASP A 24 18.85 14.60 2.08
N ASN A 25 18.57 13.37 2.51
CA ASN A 25 19.57 12.42 2.98
C ASN A 25 19.20 10.99 2.58
N PHE A 26 20.21 10.10 2.52
CA PHE A 26 20.02 8.70 2.08
C PHE A 26 19.13 7.92 3.05
N GLU A 27 19.35 8.10 4.35
CA GLU A 27 18.62 7.37 5.40
C GLU A 27 17.11 7.65 5.31
N GLY A 28 16.75 8.92 5.16
CA GLY A 28 15.36 9.33 5.00
C GLY A 28 14.75 8.83 3.69
N GLY A 29 15.48 8.93 2.58
CA GLY A 29 15.05 8.36 1.30
C GLY A 29 14.78 6.86 1.40
N LEU A 30 15.66 6.12 2.07
CA LEU A 30 15.48 4.69 2.29
C LEU A 30 14.27 4.37 3.17
N MET A 31 14.08 5.10 4.26
CA MET A 31 12.93 4.91 5.17
C MET A 31 11.61 5.18 4.46
N LYS A 32 11.53 6.23 3.64
CA LYS A 32 10.36 6.49 2.78
C LYS A 32 10.15 5.37 1.76
N ALA A 33 11.20 4.89 1.09
CA ALA A 33 11.10 3.78 0.14
C ALA A 33 10.53 2.52 0.80
N ILE A 34 10.98 2.19 2.02
CA ILE A 34 10.47 1.03 2.78
C ILE A 34 8.97 1.18 3.04
N ARG A 35 8.51 2.35 3.52
CA ARG A 35 7.08 2.60 3.77
C ARG A 35 6.23 2.55 2.50
N SER A 36 6.84 2.84 1.36
CA SER A 36 6.18 2.84 0.05
C SER A 36 5.97 1.46 -0.56
N LEU A 37 6.57 0.39 -0.02
CA LEU A 37 6.55 -0.95 -0.62
C LEU A 37 5.18 -1.65 -0.59
N GLU A 38 4.20 -1.13 0.16
CA GLU A 38 2.87 -1.75 0.32
C GLU A 38 2.93 -3.20 0.84
N GLN A 39 3.92 -3.51 1.67
CA GLN A 39 4.18 -4.84 2.26
C GLN A 39 3.99 -4.87 3.78
N HIS A 40 3.33 -3.86 4.36
CA HIS A 40 3.15 -3.69 5.80
C HIS A 40 4.50 -3.65 6.55
N VAL A 41 5.45 -2.92 5.98
CA VAL A 41 6.78 -2.68 6.54
C VAL A 41 7.00 -1.18 6.72
N ASP A 42 7.38 -0.76 7.92
CA ASP A 42 7.53 0.65 8.27
C ASP A 42 8.99 1.03 8.55
N SER A 43 9.84 0.03 8.80
CA SER A 43 11.22 0.25 9.20
C SER A 43 12.13 -0.95 8.90
N LEU A 44 13.40 -0.82 9.23
CA LEU A 44 14.34 -1.94 9.19
C LEU A 44 14.14 -2.96 10.32
N MET A 45 13.15 -2.75 11.20
CA MET A 45 12.79 -3.70 12.26
C MET A 45 11.56 -4.57 11.91
N SER A 46 10.93 -4.36 10.76
CA SER A 46 9.67 -5.02 10.39
C SER A 46 9.77 -6.55 10.21
N TYR A 47 10.96 -7.11 10.16
CA TYR A 47 11.18 -8.57 10.13
C TYR A 47 11.98 -9.03 11.35
N ASP A 48 11.55 -10.12 11.96
CA ASP A 48 12.21 -10.74 13.10
C ASP A 48 13.20 -11.83 12.66
N PHE A 49 14.47 -11.67 13.05
CA PHE A 49 15.54 -12.62 12.84
C PHE A 49 16.18 -13.07 14.17
N THR A 50 15.57 -12.76 15.32
CA THR A 50 16.11 -13.06 16.64
C THR A 50 16.29 -14.56 16.89
N GLY A 51 15.54 -15.39 16.18
CA GLY A 51 15.65 -16.86 16.25
C GLY A 51 16.87 -17.45 15.54
N LEU A 52 17.63 -16.66 14.76
CA LEU A 52 18.84 -17.12 14.09
C LEU A 52 20.07 -16.88 14.97
N THR A 53 21.01 -17.82 14.96
CA THR A 53 22.36 -17.57 15.48
C THR A 53 23.13 -16.61 14.57
N ASP A 54 24.27 -16.09 15.03
CA ASP A 54 25.11 -15.19 14.21
C ASP A 54 25.68 -15.92 13.00
N GLU A 55 26.01 -17.18 13.11
CA GLU A 55 26.47 -18.03 12.03
C GLU A 55 25.38 -18.24 10.99
N GLU A 56 24.18 -18.58 11.40
CA GLU A 56 23.02 -18.74 10.50
C GLU A 56 22.64 -17.44 9.82
N LEU A 57 22.69 -16.31 10.53
CA LEU A 57 22.46 -14.98 9.93
C LEU A 57 23.49 -14.65 8.84
N LEU A 58 24.76 -15.01 9.04
CA LEU A 58 25.81 -14.81 8.05
C LEU A 58 25.64 -15.72 6.83
N GLU A 59 25.19 -16.96 7.02
CA GLU A 59 24.82 -17.85 5.92
C GLU A 59 23.63 -17.29 5.12
N GLU A 60 22.62 -16.80 5.80
CA GLU A 60 21.46 -16.15 5.20
C GLU A 60 21.81 -14.85 4.45
N LEU A 61 22.81 -14.07 4.89
CA LEU A 61 23.30 -12.89 4.20
C LEU A 61 23.97 -13.21 2.86
N ALA A 62 24.52 -14.42 2.70
CA ALA A 62 25.06 -14.88 1.42
C ALA A 62 23.97 -15.12 0.35
N ILE A 63 22.73 -15.33 0.79
CA ILE A 63 21.60 -15.53 -0.10
C ILE A 63 21.09 -14.15 -0.58
N VAL A 64 21.03 -13.95 -1.89
CA VAL A 64 20.50 -12.73 -2.50
C VAL A 64 18.99 -12.85 -2.58
N ASP A 65 18.29 -12.28 -1.61
CA ASP A 65 16.81 -12.27 -1.54
C ASP A 65 16.24 -10.89 -1.23
N ASP A 66 14.92 -10.79 -1.25
CA ASP A 66 14.14 -9.57 -1.00
C ASP A 66 14.24 -9.06 0.44
N ARG A 67 14.72 -9.87 1.41
CA ARG A 67 14.87 -9.50 2.82
C ARG A 67 16.30 -9.18 3.24
N ARG A 68 17.22 -9.15 2.30
CA ARG A 68 18.65 -9.01 2.58
C ARG A 68 18.99 -7.72 3.34
N ILE A 69 18.31 -6.61 3.04
CA ILE A 69 18.55 -5.33 3.71
C ILE A 69 18.20 -5.40 5.22
N TRP A 70 17.11 -6.07 5.59
CA TRP A 70 16.71 -6.27 6.99
C TRP A 70 17.67 -7.20 7.72
N LYS A 71 18.21 -8.24 7.05
CA LYS A 71 19.25 -9.12 7.60
C LYS A 71 20.55 -8.37 7.86
N ILE A 72 20.94 -7.41 6.99
CA ILE A 72 22.08 -6.52 7.22
C ILE A 72 21.84 -5.65 8.45
N ALA A 73 20.68 -5.03 8.58
CA ALA A 73 20.33 -4.22 9.75
C ALA A 73 20.37 -5.05 11.04
N GLU A 74 19.89 -6.29 11.01
CA GLU A 74 20.00 -7.20 12.16
C GLU A 74 21.46 -7.55 12.51
N GLY A 75 22.30 -7.79 11.51
CA GLY A 75 23.73 -8.00 11.72
C GLY A 75 24.40 -6.78 12.41
N LEU A 76 24.02 -5.55 12.01
CA LEU A 76 24.50 -4.32 12.63
C LEU A 76 24.03 -4.20 14.09
N ARG A 77 22.78 -4.53 14.41
CA ARG A 77 22.27 -4.59 15.79
C ARG A 77 23.05 -5.55 16.69
N ARG A 78 23.52 -6.67 16.10
CA ARG A 78 24.37 -7.66 16.78
C ARG A 78 25.85 -7.31 16.77
N HIS A 79 26.23 -6.12 16.31
CA HIS A 79 27.61 -5.65 16.21
C HIS A 79 28.51 -6.51 15.30
N ILE A 80 27.94 -7.18 14.29
CA ILE A 80 28.71 -7.81 13.23
C ILE A 80 29.36 -6.68 12.41
N SER A 81 30.66 -6.78 12.16
CA SER A 81 31.40 -5.69 11.50
C SER A 81 30.94 -5.49 10.05
N ALA A 82 30.87 -4.22 9.63
CA ALA A 82 30.54 -3.83 8.26
C ALA A 82 31.47 -4.50 7.24
N ALA A 83 32.76 -4.64 7.55
CA ALA A 83 33.72 -5.33 6.68
C ALA A 83 33.35 -6.81 6.45
N LYS A 84 32.93 -7.52 7.50
CA LYS A 84 32.50 -8.93 7.36
C LYS A 84 31.24 -9.05 6.53
N MET A 85 30.28 -8.14 6.70
CA MET A 85 29.06 -8.11 5.88
C MET A 85 29.36 -7.74 4.43
N HIS A 86 30.25 -6.77 4.19
CA HIS A 86 30.75 -6.43 2.85
C HIS A 86 31.38 -7.65 2.17
N ASP A 87 32.24 -8.37 2.86
CA ASP A 87 32.94 -9.54 2.31
C ASP A 87 31.97 -10.65 1.85
N ILE A 88 30.86 -10.81 2.55
CA ILE A 88 29.81 -11.79 2.21
C ILE A 88 28.89 -11.26 1.11
N THR A 89 28.40 -10.04 1.27
CA THR A 89 27.31 -9.49 0.42
C THR A 89 27.83 -8.82 -0.83
N LYS A 90 29.07 -8.36 -0.82
CA LYS A 90 29.68 -7.45 -1.81
C LYS A 90 28.98 -6.09 -1.95
N ILE A 91 28.11 -5.75 -1.01
CA ILE A 91 27.50 -4.42 -0.92
C ILE A 91 28.57 -3.45 -0.43
N ASP A 92 28.69 -2.28 -1.09
CA ASP A 92 29.68 -1.27 -0.74
C ASP A 92 29.52 -0.83 0.73
N LEU A 93 30.66 -0.60 1.40
CA LEU A 93 30.71 -0.20 2.81
C LEU A 93 29.91 1.08 3.06
N TRP A 94 29.86 1.99 2.11
CA TRP A 94 29.11 3.24 2.23
C TRP A 94 27.61 2.97 2.52
N PHE A 95 26.99 2.00 1.82
CA PHE A 95 25.59 1.64 2.08
C PHE A 95 25.41 0.99 3.46
N ILE A 96 26.37 0.15 3.86
CA ILE A 96 26.32 -0.49 5.19
C ILE A 96 26.46 0.55 6.30
N ASP A 97 27.35 1.55 6.12
CA ASP A 97 27.53 2.65 7.05
C ASP A 97 26.27 3.51 7.16
N LYS A 98 25.55 3.72 6.05
CA LYS A 98 24.24 4.40 6.05
C LYS A 98 23.17 3.64 6.82
N LEU A 99 23.13 2.32 6.68
CA LEU A 99 22.25 1.46 7.49
C LEU A 99 22.63 1.49 8.98
N GLN A 100 23.93 1.62 9.30
CA GLN A 100 24.40 1.76 10.68
C GLN A 100 23.81 3.02 11.35
N ILE A 101 23.71 4.15 10.64
CA ILE A 101 23.10 5.39 11.17
C ILE A 101 21.65 5.15 11.59
N ILE A 102 20.87 4.41 10.78
CA ILE A 102 19.49 4.06 11.12
C ILE A 102 19.44 3.16 12.37
N VAL A 103 20.30 2.13 12.44
CA VAL A 103 20.38 1.24 13.60
C VAL A 103 20.84 1.99 14.86
N ASP A 104 21.75 2.94 14.74
CA ASP A 104 22.20 3.76 15.85
C ASP A 104 21.07 4.65 16.40
N MET A 105 20.21 5.18 15.51
CA MET A 105 19.01 5.93 15.91
C MET A 105 17.99 5.01 16.62
N GLU A 106 17.75 3.79 16.13
CA GLU A 106 16.92 2.80 16.83
C GLU A 106 17.42 2.58 18.27
N ASN A 107 18.74 2.43 18.42
CA ASN A 107 19.37 2.24 19.73
C ASN A 107 19.28 3.48 20.61
N ALA A 108 19.38 4.68 20.03
CA ALA A 108 19.25 5.94 20.78
C ALA A 108 17.81 6.10 21.30
N LEU A 109 16.81 5.81 20.49
CA LEU A 109 15.40 5.87 20.87
C LEU A 109 15.06 4.85 21.98
N LYS A 110 15.66 3.65 21.97
CA LYS A 110 15.44 2.62 23.01
C LYS A 110 16.09 2.95 24.36
N ARG A 111 17.18 3.73 24.40
CA ARG A 111 18.06 3.86 25.59
C ARG A 111 17.68 4.95 26.57
N GLY A 112 16.90 5.93 26.21
CA GLY A 112 16.70 7.09 27.06
C GLY A 112 15.33 7.74 26.92
N PRO A 113 15.07 8.79 27.70
CA PRO A 113 13.84 9.55 27.54
C PRO A 113 13.82 10.22 26.17
N LEU A 114 12.67 10.24 25.53
CA LEU A 114 12.47 10.95 24.27
C LEU A 114 12.56 12.46 24.51
N THR A 115 13.68 13.05 24.09
CA THR A 115 13.89 14.50 24.16
C THR A 115 13.51 15.17 22.85
N GLU A 116 13.27 16.49 22.88
CA GLU A 116 13.04 17.27 21.66
C GLU A 116 14.15 17.06 20.61
N SER A 117 15.44 17.11 21.02
CA SER A 117 16.56 16.92 20.11
C SER A 117 16.53 15.53 19.46
N LEU A 118 16.31 14.48 20.27
CA LEU A 118 16.27 13.11 19.76
C LEU A 118 15.07 12.90 18.81
N LEU A 119 13.90 13.42 19.14
CA LEU A 119 12.73 13.36 18.25
C LEU A 119 13.00 14.10 16.94
N ARG A 120 13.60 15.29 17.00
CA ARG A 120 13.96 16.08 15.82
C ARG A 120 14.97 15.36 14.91
N GLU A 121 15.98 14.71 15.51
CA GLU A 121 16.97 13.92 14.77
C GLU A 121 16.34 12.67 14.13
N ALA A 122 15.46 11.96 14.86
CA ALA A 122 14.75 10.79 14.33
C ALA A 122 13.85 11.19 13.14
N LYS A 123 13.09 12.28 13.25
CA LYS A 123 12.28 12.79 12.15
C LYS A 123 13.12 13.25 10.95
N ARG A 124 14.29 13.83 11.17
CA ARG A 124 15.18 14.24 10.08
C ARG A 124 15.63 13.09 9.19
N ILE A 125 15.73 11.89 9.72
CA ILE A 125 16.02 10.68 8.95
C ILE A 125 14.75 9.81 8.74
N GLU A 126 13.57 10.45 8.82
CA GLU A 126 12.29 9.92 8.40
C GLU A 126 11.79 8.70 9.20
N PHE A 127 12.13 8.58 10.49
CA PHE A 127 11.48 7.60 11.35
C PHE A 127 9.99 7.93 11.48
N PRO A 128 9.07 7.00 11.18
CA PRO A 128 7.65 7.24 11.34
C PRO A 128 7.24 7.23 12.82
N ASP A 129 6.16 7.96 13.13
CA ASP A 129 5.71 8.18 14.50
C ASP A 129 5.34 6.89 15.23
N ASN A 130 4.73 5.93 14.54
CA ASN A 130 4.44 4.61 15.11
C ASN A 130 5.72 3.89 15.55
N VAL A 131 6.77 3.89 14.74
CA VAL A 131 8.05 3.24 15.05
C VAL A 131 8.77 3.96 16.21
N ILE A 132 8.75 5.29 16.23
CA ILE A 132 9.28 6.06 17.37
C ILE A 132 8.50 5.71 18.64
N GLY A 133 7.19 5.62 18.53
CA GLY A 133 6.30 5.23 19.64
C GLY A 133 6.65 3.86 20.20
N ASP A 134 6.76 2.85 19.35
CA ASP A 134 7.12 1.48 19.74
C ASP A 134 8.48 1.41 20.44
N LEU A 135 9.46 2.20 19.97
CA LEU A 135 10.82 2.22 20.53
C LEU A 135 10.92 2.96 21.86
N THR A 136 10.04 3.93 22.11
CA THR A 136 10.09 4.82 23.27
C THR A 136 8.98 4.56 24.29
N GLY A 137 8.04 3.65 23.98
CA GLY A 137 6.91 3.31 24.82
C GLY A 137 5.78 4.34 24.82
N HIS A 138 5.65 5.08 23.70
CA HIS A 138 4.56 6.03 23.45
C HIS A 138 3.63 5.49 22.36
N THR A 139 2.43 6.01 22.31
CA THR A 139 1.53 5.83 21.16
C THR A 139 1.92 6.76 20.01
N GLU A 140 1.59 6.39 18.79
CA GLU A 140 1.76 7.25 17.59
C GLU A 140 1.17 8.65 17.81
N ARG A 141 -0.02 8.71 18.42
CA ARG A 141 -0.68 9.97 18.74
C ARG A 141 0.13 10.84 19.73
N GLU A 142 0.70 10.25 20.77
CA GLU A 142 1.56 10.98 21.71
C GLU A 142 2.81 11.52 21.02
N ILE A 143 3.41 10.77 20.07
CA ILE A 143 4.52 11.26 19.28
C ILE A 143 4.10 12.46 18.42
N LYS A 144 2.93 12.39 17.78
CA LYS A 144 2.39 13.54 17.04
C LYS A 144 2.18 14.76 17.94
N GLU A 145 1.58 14.58 19.11
CA GLU A 145 1.36 15.67 20.09
C GLU A 145 2.70 16.29 20.53
N LEU A 146 3.75 15.49 20.71
CA LEU A 146 5.11 15.98 21.01
C LEU A 146 5.72 16.74 19.83
N ARG A 147 5.54 16.26 18.58
CA ARG A 147 5.98 16.97 17.39
C ARG A 147 5.32 18.35 17.28
N ASP A 148 4.01 18.41 17.50
CA ASP A 148 3.25 19.66 17.50
C ASP A 148 3.76 20.62 18.60
N GLN A 149 3.96 20.12 19.82
CA GLN A 149 4.51 20.90 20.93
C GLN A 149 5.90 21.46 20.64
N TYR A 150 6.76 20.69 19.97
CA TYR A 150 8.13 21.09 19.64
C TYR A 150 8.27 21.76 18.27
N ASN A 151 7.13 22.01 17.59
CA ASN A 151 7.12 22.57 16.23
C ASN A 151 8.01 21.76 15.26
N ILE A 152 7.83 20.45 15.24
CA ILE A 152 8.49 19.50 14.33
C ILE A 152 7.51 19.11 13.25
N HIS A 153 7.49 19.85 12.16
CA HIS A 153 6.60 19.61 11.01
C HIS A 153 7.40 19.35 9.76
N ALA A 154 6.80 18.61 8.84
CA ALA A 154 7.36 18.43 7.51
C ALA A 154 7.38 19.77 6.76
N ALA A 155 8.46 20.00 6.02
CA ALA A 155 8.58 21.08 5.05
C ALA A 155 8.67 20.46 3.65
N PHE A 156 8.02 21.07 2.67
CA PHE A 156 7.98 20.54 1.31
C PHE A 156 8.96 21.28 0.41
N LYS A 157 9.87 20.52 -0.17
CA LYS A 157 10.90 20.99 -1.10
C LYS A 157 10.46 20.71 -2.53
N MET A 158 10.80 21.62 -3.44
CA MET A 158 10.62 21.39 -4.88
C MET A 158 11.74 20.49 -5.40
N VAL A 159 11.38 19.53 -6.25
CA VAL A 159 12.38 18.71 -6.93
C VAL A 159 13.12 19.54 -7.97
N ASP A 160 14.43 19.66 -7.82
CA ASP A 160 15.28 20.30 -8.82
C ASP A 160 15.56 19.36 -9.98
N THR A 161 14.85 19.58 -11.10
CA THR A 161 15.02 18.83 -12.35
C THR A 161 16.07 19.44 -13.28
N CYS A 162 16.72 20.53 -12.85
CA CYS A 162 17.64 21.32 -13.69
C CYS A 162 19.10 21.22 -13.20
N ALA A 163 19.42 20.32 -12.26
CA ALA A 163 20.75 20.12 -11.68
C ALA A 163 21.41 21.44 -11.20
N ALA A 164 20.63 22.35 -10.65
CA ALA A 164 21.00 23.69 -10.19
C ALA A 164 21.58 24.63 -11.28
N GLU A 165 21.49 24.25 -12.56
CA GLU A 165 21.91 25.15 -13.66
C GLU A 165 20.91 26.28 -13.88
N PHE A 166 19.64 26.04 -13.65
CA PHE A 166 18.54 27.00 -13.73
C PHE A 166 17.61 26.84 -12.55
N ALA A 167 16.81 27.87 -12.25
CA ALA A 167 15.74 27.73 -11.26
C ALA A 167 14.70 26.71 -11.77
N ALA A 168 14.50 25.64 -11.04
CA ALA A 168 13.47 24.65 -11.35
C ALA A 168 12.07 25.27 -11.16
N THR A 169 11.15 24.94 -12.05
CA THR A 169 9.73 25.29 -11.97
C THR A 169 8.91 24.06 -12.24
N THR A 170 8.96 23.09 -11.32
CA THR A 170 8.26 21.81 -11.45
C THR A 170 7.12 21.74 -10.45
N PRO A 171 6.04 21.00 -10.74
CA PRO A 171 4.98 20.75 -9.78
C PRO A 171 5.34 19.67 -8.74
N TYR A 172 6.59 19.19 -8.70
CA TYR A 172 7.05 18.07 -7.94
C TYR A 172 7.58 18.49 -6.57
N TYR A 173 7.02 17.92 -5.52
CA TYR A 173 7.37 18.20 -4.14
C TYR A 173 7.67 16.92 -3.37
N TYR A 174 8.51 17.04 -2.35
CA TYR A 174 8.81 15.98 -1.38
C TYR A 174 9.00 16.59 0.01
N SER A 175 8.69 15.83 1.05
CA SER A 175 8.82 16.28 2.43
C SER A 175 10.25 16.07 2.96
N VAL A 176 10.65 16.94 3.88
CA VAL A 176 11.84 16.82 4.73
C VAL A 176 11.56 17.44 6.08
N TYR A 177 12.36 17.11 7.09
CA TYR A 177 12.27 17.73 8.40
C TYR A 177 13.49 18.61 8.69
N GLY A 178 13.25 19.77 9.33
CA GLY A 178 14.31 20.69 9.71
C GLY A 178 14.78 21.63 8.61
N SER A 179 13.96 21.86 7.61
CA SER A 179 14.21 22.78 6.49
C SER A 179 13.09 23.81 6.35
N GLU A 180 13.29 24.80 5.47
CA GLU A 180 12.26 25.75 5.10
C GLU A 180 11.37 25.18 4.00
N ASN A 181 10.09 25.54 4.03
CA ASN A 181 9.11 25.14 3.05
C ASN A 181 9.29 25.92 1.74
N GLU A 182 9.37 25.24 0.61
CA GLU A 182 9.42 25.83 -0.74
C GLU A 182 8.06 25.75 -1.46
N ALA A 183 7.18 24.85 -1.02
CA ALA A 183 5.83 24.80 -1.52
C ALA A 183 5.03 26.03 -1.06
N VAL A 184 4.18 26.55 -1.94
CA VAL A 184 3.35 27.72 -1.66
C VAL A 184 1.90 27.28 -1.53
N GLU A 185 1.28 27.60 -0.39
CA GLU A 185 -0.15 27.40 -0.20
C GLU A 185 -0.95 28.36 -1.09
N THR A 186 -1.80 27.83 -1.96
CA THR A 186 -2.75 28.63 -2.74
C THR A 186 -4.01 28.88 -1.91
N LYS A 187 -4.46 30.14 -1.81
CA LYS A 187 -5.60 30.50 -0.92
C LYS A 187 -6.88 30.84 -1.68
N ASP A 188 -6.79 31.07 -2.99
CA ASP A 188 -7.88 31.63 -3.78
C ASP A 188 -8.67 30.58 -4.58
N LYS A 189 -8.30 29.31 -4.47
CA LYS A 189 -8.96 28.20 -5.18
C LYS A 189 -9.36 27.09 -4.20
N LYS A 190 -10.44 26.44 -4.52
CA LYS A 190 -10.77 25.15 -3.90
C LYS A 190 -9.74 24.11 -4.32
N LYS A 191 -9.38 23.23 -3.40
CA LYS A 191 -8.35 22.21 -3.59
C LYS A 191 -8.93 20.81 -3.51
N VAL A 192 -8.48 19.95 -4.39
CA VAL A 192 -8.79 18.52 -4.32
C VAL A 192 -7.51 17.71 -4.23
N LEU A 193 -7.49 16.78 -3.28
CA LEU A 193 -6.43 15.79 -3.11
C LEU A 193 -6.84 14.51 -3.83
N VAL A 194 -6.01 14.04 -4.76
CA VAL A 194 -6.19 12.77 -5.45
C VAL A 194 -5.08 11.82 -5.02
N LEU A 195 -5.46 10.71 -4.38
CA LEU A 195 -4.49 9.69 -3.96
C LEU A 195 -4.24 8.70 -5.09
N GLY A 196 -2.97 8.51 -5.44
CA GLY A 196 -2.54 7.56 -6.44
C GLY A 196 -2.56 6.11 -5.96
N SER A 197 -2.27 5.19 -6.86
CA SER A 197 -2.28 3.74 -6.58
C SER A 197 -0.98 3.20 -5.99
N GLY A 198 0.06 4.03 -5.89
CA GLY A 198 1.39 3.57 -5.49
C GLY A 198 2.02 2.61 -6.52
N PRO A 199 2.89 1.70 -6.08
CA PRO A 199 3.52 0.73 -6.97
C PRO A 199 2.49 -0.25 -7.54
N ILE A 200 2.65 -0.59 -8.81
CA ILE A 200 1.79 -1.58 -9.47
C ILE A 200 1.97 -2.93 -8.77
N ARG A 201 0.86 -3.59 -8.46
CA ARG A 201 0.81 -4.92 -7.84
C ARG A 201 0.14 -5.92 -8.76
N ILE A 202 0.40 -7.22 -8.54
CA ILE A 202 -0.32 -8.29 -9.23
C ILE A 202 -1.81 -8.13 -8.96
N GLY A 203 -2.61 -8.14 -10.03
CA GLY A 203 -4.06 -7.95 -9.96
C GLY A 203 -4.52 -6.49 -10.01
N GLN A 204 -3.60 -5.53 -10.17
CA GLN A 204 -3.90 -4.15 -10.51
C GLN A 204 -3.52 -3.88 -11.95
N GLY A 205 -4.38 -3.19 -12.68
CA GLY A 205 -4.09 -2.72 -14.01
C GLY A 205 -3.82 -1.21 -14.06
N ILE A 206 -3.60 -0.69 -15.24
CA ILE A 206 -3.35 0.73 -15.47
C ILE A 206 -4.61 1.59 -15.35
N GLU A 207 -5.78 0.99 -15.19
CA GLU A 207 -7.07 1.65 -15.07
C GLU A 207 -7.11 2.63 -13.90
N PHE A 208 -6.46 2.33 -12.78
CA PHE A 208 -6.38 3.24 -11.64
C PHE A 208 -5.65 4.53 -11.99
N ASP A 209 -4.54 4.44 -12.69
CA ASP A 209 -3.80 5.61 -13.11
C ASP A 209 -4.59 6.43 -14.16
N PHE A 210 -5.18 5.76 -15.14
CA PHE A 210 -6.06 6.39 -16.12
C PHE A 210 -7.21 7.15 -15.46
N CYS A 211 -7.89 6.54 -14.50
CA CYS A 211 -8.98 7.18 -13.77
C CYS A 211 -8.49 8.36 -12.92
N SER A 212 -7.31 8.26 -12.29
CA SER A 212 -6.70 9.36 -11.53
C SER A 212 -6.39 10.55 -12.41
N VAL A 213 -5.85 10.34 -13.61
CA VAL A 213 -5.56 11.39 -14.60
C VAL A 213 -6.85 12.08 -15.04
N HIS A 214 -7.85 11.32 -15.44
CA HIS A 214 -9.12 11.88 -15.90
C HIS A 214 -9.88 12.60 -14.78
N CYS A 215 -9.86 12.10 -13.57
CA CYS A 215 -10.38 12.75 -12.38
C CYS A 215 -9.71 14.12 -12.17
N THR A 216 -8.39 14.15 -12.20
CA THR A 216 -7.59 15.36 -12.05
C THR A 216 -7.96 16.40 -13.13
N TRP A 217 -8.03 16.00 -14.39
CA TRP A 217 -8.43 16.90 -15.47
C TRP A 217 -9.86 17.42 -15.33
N ALA A 218 -10.78 16.58 -14.84
CA ALA A 218 -12.15 17.01 -14.59
C ALA A 218 -12.21 18.11 -13.52
N PHE A 219 -11.50 17.97 -12.40
CA PHE A 219 -11.42 19.00 -11.37
C PHE A 219 -10.70 20.27 -11.82
N LYS A 220 -9.60 20.14 -12.59
CA LYS A 220 -8.94 21.32 -13.20
C LYS A 220 -9.89 22.11 -14.09
N LYS A 221 -10.71 21.42 -14.89
CA LYS A 221 -11.73 22.05 -15.76
C LYS A 221 -12.79 22.81 -14.96
N GLU A 222 -13.14 22.32 -13.78
CA GLU A 222 -14.07 23.00 -12.86
C GLU A 222 -13.40 24.09 -12.00
N GLY A 223 -12.12 24.37 -12.22
CA GLY A 223 -11.38 25.46 -11.57
C GLY A 223 -10.76 25.11 -10.22
N PHE A 224 -10.71 23.85 -9.83
CA PHE A 224 -10.00 23.43 -8.63
C PHE A 224 -8.49 23.45 -8.84
N GLU A 225 -7.74 23.69 -7.78
CA GLU A 225 -6.33 23.31 -7.70
C GLU A 225 -6.26 21.82 -7.39
N THR A 226 -5.53 21.10 -8.21
CA THR A 226 -5.42 19.64 -8.11
C THR A 226 -4.08 19.23 -7.53
N ILE A 227 -4.13 18.35 -6.53
CA ILE A 227 -2.98 17.86 -5.80
C ILE A 227 -2.98 16.36 -5.89
N ILE A 228 -1.93 15.77 -6.46
CA ILE A 228 -1.74 14.32 -6.46
C ILE A 228 -0.70 13.94 -5.42
N VAL A 229 -0.93 12.82 -4.72
CA VAL A 229 0.07 12.14 -3.90
C VAL A 229 0.29 10.75 -4.49
N ASN A 230 1.51 10.46 -4.91
CA ASN A 230 1.88 9.16 -5.44
C ASN A 230 3.38 8.92 -5.24
N ASN A 231 3.79 7.65 -5.20
CA ASN A 231 5.20 7.24 -5.10
C ASN A 231 5.65 6.34 -6.25
N ASN A 232 4.81 6.18 -7.28
CA ASN A 232 5.18 5.46 -8.50
C ASN A 232 5.74 6.47 -9.52
N PRO A 233 7.01 6.34 -9.95
CA PRO A 233 7.62 7.29 -10.88
C PRO A 233 7.26 7.01 -12.35
N GLU A 234 6.78 5.81 -12.66
CA GLU A 234 6.53 5.34 -14.03
C GLU A 234 5.04 5.25 -14.34
N THR A 235 4.32 6.34 -14.14
CA THR A 235 2.89 6.37 -14.42
C THR A 235 2.45 7.76 -14.85
N VAL A 236 1.41 7.86 -15.70
CA VAL A 236 0.96 9.12 -16.31
C VAL A 236 0.47 10.12 -15.29
N SER A 237 -0.17 9.67 -14.19
CA SER A 237 -0.63 10.59 -13.14
C SER A 237 0.50 11.39 -12.48
N THR A 238 1.73 10.92 -12.60
CA THR A 238 2.93 11.61 -12.08
C THR A 238 3.64 12.48 -13.12
N ASP A 239 3.10 12.62 -14.32
CA ASP A 239 3.64 13.54 -15.31
C ASP A 239 3.41 15.01 -14.89
N PHE A 240 4.36 15.88 -15.26
CA PHE A 240 4.40 17.29 -14.81
C PHE A 240 3.24 18.16 -15.25
N ASP A 241 2.47 17.75 -16.26
CA ASP A 241 1.35 18.50 -16.84
C ASP A 241 -0.03 18.01 -16.36
N ILE A 242 -0.09 16.99 -15.53
CA ILE A 242 -1.36 16.41 -15.07
C ILE A 242 -1.94 17.21 -13.90
N ALA A 243 -1.26 17.30 -12.77
CA ALA A 243 -1.72 18.03 -11.59
C ALA A 243 -1.07 19.41 -11.47
N ASP A 244 -1.67 20.30 -10.66
CA ASP A 244 -1.03 21.57 -10.31
C ASP A 244 0.11 21.37 -9.31
N LYS A 245 -0.03 20.36 -8.43
CA LYS A 245 1.02 19.90 -7.50
C LYS A 245 1.04 18.38 -7.41
N LEU A 246 2.22 17.82 -7.32
CA LEU A 246 2.44 16.41 -7.10
C LEU A 246 3.43 16.20 -5.97
N TYR A 247 3.02 15.46 -4.96
CA TYR A 247 3.85 15.06 -3.83
C TYR A 247 4.31 13.62 -4.03
N PHE A 248 5.64 13.44 -4.16
CA PHE A 248 6.27 12.12 -4.16
C PHE A 248 6.47 11.66 -2.72
N GLU A 249 5.42 11.08 -2.15
CA GLU A 249 5.40 10.67 -0.75
C GLU A 249 4.82 9.24 -0.60
N PRO A 250 5.21 8.54 0.47
CA PRO A 250 4.54 7.29 0.83
C PRO A 250 3.04 7.51 1.04
N LEU A 251 2.23 6.55 0.62
CA LEU A 251 0.79 6.57 0.82
C LEU A 251 0.44 5.95 2.20
N THR A 252 0.99 6.56 3.27
CA THR A 252 0.70 6.25 4.67
C THR A 252 -0.14 7.35 5.30
N ALA A 253 -0.78 7.07 6.43
CA ALA A 253 -1.60 8.06 7.12
C ALA A 253 -0.77 9.27 7.58
N GLU A 254 0.43 9.06 8.13
CA GLU A 254 1.31 10.11 8.62
C GLU A 254 1.84 11.01 7.50
N ASP A 255 2.31 10.40 6.39
CA ASP A 255 2.87 11.15 5.28
C ASP A 255 1.78 11.99 4.59
N VAL A 256 0.59 11.42 4.39
CA VAL A 256 -0.57 12.13 3.81
C VAL A 256 -1.11 13.20 4.76
N GLU A 257 -1.11 12.96 6.08
CA GLU A 257 -1.52 13.96 7.07
C GLU A 257 -0.66 15.23 6.98
N SER A 258 0.66 15.08 6.82
CA SER A 258 1.57 16.21 6.66
C SER A 258 1.21 17.08 5.43
N ILE A 259 0.76 16.45 4.34
CA ILE A 259 0.29 17.17 3.14
C ILE A 259 -1.07 17.84 3.40
N VAL A 260 -1.99 17.15 4.06
CA VAL A 260 -3.31 17.67 4.43
C VAL A 260 -3.18 18.89 5.33
N ASP A 261 -2.31 18.83 6.34
CA ASP A 261 -2.05 19.93 7.28
C ASP A 261 -1.49 21.17 6.58
N PHE A 262 -0.68 20.98 5.55
CA PHE A 262 -0.11 22.07 4.76
C PHE A 262 -1.08 22.62 3.70
N GLU A 263 -1.64 21.74 2.86
CA GLU A 263 -2.45 22.13 1.72
C GLU A 263 -3.90 22.47 2.08
N LYS A 264 -4.45 21.86 3.11
CA LYS A 264 -5.85 22.03 3.58
C LYS A 264 -6.86 21.82 2.45
N PRO A 265 -6.89 20.63 1.85
CA PRO A 265 -7.79 20.36 0.74
C PRO A 265 -9.26 20.43 1.15
N ASP A 266 -10.14 20.92 0.25
CA ASP A 266 -11.59 20.92 0.45
C ASP A 266 -12.21 19.50 0.35
N GLY A 267 -11.49 18.54 -0.21
CA GLY A 267 -11.89 17.15 -0.29
C GLY A 267 -10.81 16.26 -0.90
N ALA A 268 -10.97 14.95 -0.73
CA ALA A 268 -10.08 13.95 -1.25
C ALA A 268 -10.80 12.88 -2.08
N VAL A 269 -10.15 12.40 -3.12
CA VAL A 269 -10.58 11.28 -3.96
C VAL A 269 -9.68 10.10 -3.69
N VAL A 270 -10.27 8.98 -3.26
CA VAL A 270 -9.55 7.74 -2.92
C VAL A 270 -9.87 6.58 -3.87
N GLN A 271 -11.01 6.64 -4.58
CA GLN A 271 -11.53 5.51 -5.37
C GLN A 271 -10.59 5.06 -6.48
N PHE A 272 -9.85 5.99 -7.08
CA PHE A 272 -9.00 5.71 -8.24
C PHE A 272 -7.57 5.30 -7.87
N GLY A 273 -7.23 5.23 -6.60
CA GLY A 273 -5.93 4.75 -6.12
C GLY A 273 -5.93 3.28 -5.68
N GLY A 274 -7.01 2.53 -5.97
CA GLY A 274 -7.16 1.13 -5.58
C GLY A 274 -7.02 0.93 -4.07
N GLN A 275 -6.64 -0.27 -3.64
CA GLN A 275 -6.49 -0.62 -2.22
C GLN A 275 -5.50 0.28 -1.47
N THR A 276 -4.51 0.81 -2.16
CA THR A 276 -3.51 1.71 -1.55
C THR A 276 -4.15 3.01 -1.05
N ALA A 277 -5.02 3.62 -1.84
CA ALA A 277 -5.72 4.85 -1.46
C ALA A 277 -6.94 4.58 -0.57
N ILE A 278 -7.70 3.51 -0.86
CA ILE A 278 -8.92 3.17 -0.12
C ILE A 278 -8.63 2.95 1.36
N LYS A 279 -7.53 2.30 1.73
CA LYS A 279 -7.12 2.11 3.13
C LYS A 279 -6.89 3.42 3.91
N LEU A 280 -6.70 4.55 3.22
CA LEU A 280 -6.51 5.86 3.84
C LEU A 280 -7.82 6.62 4.09
N THR A 281 -8.96 6.08 3.67
CA THR A 281 -10.26 6.74 3.77
C THR A 281 -10.60 7.11 5.21
N GLU A 282 -10.48 6.18 6.16
CA GLU A 282 -10.73 6.42 7.58
C GLU A 282 -9.78 7.46 8.18
N ALA A 283 -8.49 7.41 7.81
CA ALA A 283 -7.49 8.36 8.27
C ALA A 283 -7.82 9.78 7.78
N LEU A 284 -8.17 9.97 6.50
CA LEU A 284 -8.58 11.26 5.93
C LEU A 284 -9.82 11.82 6.62
N MET A 285 -10.80 10.98 6.95
CA MET A 285 -11.98 11.42 7.70
C MET A 285 -11.61 11.90 9.10
N LYS A 286 -10.70 11.19 9.80
CA LYS A 286 -10.20 11.63 11.12
C LYS A 286 -9.45 12.95 11.06
N MET A 287 -8.78 13.24 9.93
CA MET A 287 -8.15 14.52 9.63
C MET A 287 -9.18 15.61 9.27
N GLY A 288 -10.45 15.27 9.12
CA GLY A 288 -11.53 16.20 8.75
C GLY A 288 -11.61 16.52 7.26
N VAL A 289 -10.99 15.71 6.40
CA VAL A 289 -11.04 15.87 4.94
C VAL A 289 -12.25 15.13 4.38
N PRO A 290 -13.20 15.82 3.72
CA PRO A 290 -14.34 15.15 3.09
C PRO A 290 -13.90 14.22 1.95
N ILE A 291 -14.44 13.00 1.92
CA ILE A 291 -14.24 12.09 0.80
C ILE A 291 -15.22 12.45 -0.32
N LEU A 292 -14.68 12.69 -1.51
CA LEU A 292 -15.46 12.98 -2.71
C LEU A 292 -15.71 11.68 -3.48
N GLY A 293 -17.00 11.35 -3.68
CA GLY A 293 -17.44 10.10 -4.27
C GLY A 293 -18.13 9.21 -3.25
N THR A 294 -17.82 7.92 -3.22
CA THR A 294 -18.39 6.97 -2.25
C THR A 294 -17.93 7.33 -0.83
N LYS A 295 -18.88 7.40 0.09
CA LYS A 295 -18.59 7.73 1.49
C LYS A 295 -17.77 6.63 2.16
N ALA A 296 -17.02 7.01 3.20
CA ALA A 296 -16.17 6.07 3.92
C ALA A 296 -16.96 4.91 4.53
N GLU A 297 -18.13 5.19 5.12
CA GLU A 297 -18.97 4.15 5.72
C GLU A 297 -19.44 3.13 4.65
N ASP A 298 -19.70 3.60 3.43
CA ASP A 298 -20.13 2.74 2.32
C ASP A 298 -18.95 1.96 1.72
N VAL A 299 -17.74 2.54 1.75
CA VAL A 299 -16.49 1.85 1.38
C VAL A 299 -16.22 0.72 2.37
N ASP A 300 -16.25 1.01 3.67
CA ASP A 300 -16.05 -0.01 4.73
C ASP A 300 -17.10 -1.12 4.64
N ALA A 301 -18.36 -0.77 4.40
CA ALA A 301 -19.44 -1.73 4.25
C ALA A 301 -19.29 -2.62 2.99
N ALA A 302 -18.64 -2.10 1.94
CA ALA A 302 -18.35 -2.89 0.73
C ALA A 302 -17.12 -3.80 0.91
N GLU A 303 -16.14 -3.40 1.71
CA GLU A 303 -14.93 -4.18 2.01
C GLU A 303 -15.18 -5.26 3.07
N ASP A 304 -16.06 -5.00 4.05
CA ASP A 304 -16.44 -5.97 5.08
C ASP A 304 -17.48 -6.96 4.54
N ARG A 305 -17.14 -8.24 4.58
CA ARG A 305 -17.99 -9.30 4.03
C ARG A 305 -19.34 -9.41 4.72
N GLU A 306 -19.38 -9.27 6.03
CA GLU A 306 -20.61 -9.45 6.81
C GLU A 306 -21.56 -8.27 6.57
N LEU A 307 -21.01 -7.04 6.59
CA LEU A 307 -21.77 -5.84 6.29
C LEU A 307 -22.28 -5.83 4.85
N PHE A 308 -21.45 -6.26 3.89
CA PHE A 308 -21.85 -6.35 2.50
C PHE A 308 -22.95 -7.41 2.28
N ASP A 309 -22.83 -8.56 2.94
CA ASP A 309 -23.86 -9.60 2.93
C ASP A 309 -25.20 -9.07 3.48
N GLU A 310 -25.19 -8.29 4.56
CA GLU A 310 -26.37 -7.63 5.13
C GLU A 310 -27.02 -6.66 4.12
N ILE A 311 -26.20 -5.85 3.43
CA ILE A 311 -26.69 -4.92 2.39
C ILE A 311 -27.38 -5.68 1.26
N LEU A 312 -26.79 -6.78 0.78
CA LEU A 312 -27.36 -7.59 -0.27
C LEU A 312 -28.67 -8.24 0.16
N GLU A 313 -28.78 -8.69 1.41
CA GLU A 313 -30.02 -9.24 1.97
C GLU A 313 -31.11 -8.17 2.13
N GLN A 314 -30.78 -6.97 2.65
CA GLN A 314 -31.72 -5.86 2.77
C GLN A 314 -32.25 -5.38 1.43
N THR A 315 -31.38 -5.36 0.41
CA THR A 315 -31.73 -4.95 -0.93
C THR A 315 -32.32 -6.08 -1.78
N GLN A 316 -32.42 -7.29 -1.22
CA GLN A 316 -32.92 -8.50 -1.91
C GLN A 316 -32.13 -8.86 -3.17
N ILE A 317 -30.85 -8.54 -3.19
CA ILE A 317 -29.93 -8.89 -4.29
C ILE A 317 -29.42 -10.32 -4.05
N PRO A 318 -29.60 -11.24 -5.00
CA PRO A 318 -29.08 -12.60 -4.89
C PRO A 318 -27.56 -12.63 -4.80
N ARG A 319 -27.02 -13.41 -3.86
CA ARG A 319 -25.58 -13.63 -3.72
C ARG A 319 -25.23 -15.12 -3.71
N ALA A 320 -23.98 -15.43 -4.02
CA ALA A 320 -23.47 -16.78 -3.83
C ALA A 320 -23.49 -17.12 -2.33
N LYS A 321 -24.15 -18.23 -1.97
CA LYS A 321 -24.07 -18.73 -0.59
C LYS A 321 -22.68 -19.31 -0.35
N GLY A 322 -22.10 -19.04 0.80
CA GLY A 322 -20.79 -19.53 1.16
C GLY A 322 -20.65 -19.75 2.67
N GLN A 323 -19.64 -20.51 3.04
CA GLN A 323 -19.29 -20.80 4.44
C GLN A 323 -17.79 -20.65 4.65
N THR A 324 -17.44 -20.13 5.82
CA THR A 324 -16.05 -20.06 6.28
C THR A 324 -15.71 -21.36 7.00
N VAL A 325 -14.61 -22.01 6.64
CA VAL A 325 -14.20 -23.31 7.15
C VAL A 325 -12.71 -23.31 7.52
N PHE A 326 -12.35 -24.17 8.45
CA PHE A 326 -10.96 -24.33 8.92
C PHE A 326 -10.42 -25.76 8.70
N THR A 327 -11.30 -26.72 8.55
CA THR A 327 -10.93 -28.13 8.42
C THR A 327 -11.50 -28.75 7.15
N VAL A 328 -10.90 -29.87 6.73
CA VAL A 328 -11.39 -30.66 5.58
C VAL A 328 -12.81 -31.13 5.79
N ASP A 329 -13.14 -31.60 7.00
CA ASP A 329 -14.49 -32.10 7.33
C ASP A 329 -15.55 -30.99 7.26
N GLU A 330 -15.21 -29.79 7.74
CA GLU A 330 -16.07 -28.62 7.62
C GLU A 330 -16.26 -28.22 6.14
N ALA A 331 -15.19 -28.26 5.33
CA ALA A 331 -15.26 -27.97 3.91
C ALA A 331 -16.14 -28.95 3.14
N LEU A 332 -16.01 -30.25 3.41
CA LEU A 332 -16.86 -31.28 2.83
C LEU A 332 -18.33 -31.09 3.21
N LYS A 333 -18.59 -30.80 4.47
CA LYS A 333 -19.95 -30.53 4.95
C LYS A 333 -20.54 -29.31 4.22
N ALA A 334 -19.79 -28.18 4.16
CA ALA A 334 -20.21 -26.97 3.47
C ALA A 334 -20.47 -27.22 1.99
N ALA A 335 -19.58 -27.93 1.30
CA ALA A 335 -19.72 -28.24 -0.11
C ALA A 335 -20.99 -29.11 -0.40
N ASN A 336 -21.26 -30.10 0.46
CA ASN A 336 -22.44 -30.93 0.31
C ASN A 336 -23.74 -30.18 0.62
N GLU A 337 -23.74 -29.25 1.57
CA GLU A 337 -24.89 -28.38 1.89
C GLU A 337 -25.18 -27.39 0.75
N LEU A 338 -24.11 -26.80 0.16
CA LEU A 338 -24.24 -25.87 -0.95
C LEU A 338 -24.56 -26.55 -2.29
N GLY A 339 -24.17 -27.84 -2.39
CA GLY A 339 -24.26 -28.61 -3.63
C GLY A 339 -23.18 -28.21 -4.64
N TYR A 340 -22.66 -29.20 -5.36
CA TYR A 340 -21.62 -28.97 -6.37
C TYR A 340 -22.16 -28.29 -7.63
N PRO A 341 -21.31 -27.56 -8.40
CA PRO A 341 -19.92 -27.22 -8.09
C PRO A 341 -19.80 -26.14 -7.01
N VAL A 342 -18.68 -26.17 -6.26
CA VAL A 342 -18.32 -25.15 -5.28
C VAL A 342 -16.95 -24.56 -5.60
N LEU A 343 -16.72 -23.31 -5.15
CA LEU A 343 -15.44 -22.63 -5.23
C LEU A 343 -14.75 -22.72 -3.86
N VAL A 344 -13.55 -23.27 -3.82
CA VAL A 344 -12.72 -23.33 -2.61
C VAL A 344 -11.60 -22.31 -2.76
N ARG A 345 -11.49 -21.38 -1.80
CA ARG A 345 -10.48 -20.32 -1.85
C ARG A 345 -10.02 -19.91 -0.45
N PRO A 346 -8.74 -19.51 -0.28
CA PRO A 346 -8.32 -18.85 0.95
C PRO A 346 -9.04 -17.52 1.14
N SER A 347 -9.25 -17.06 2.38
CA SER A 347 -9.94 -15.79 2.68
C SER A 347 -9.22 -14.56 2.17
N TYR A 348 -7.88 -14.62 2.10
CA TYR A 348 -7.05 -13.52 1.63
C TYR A 348 -6.26 -13.95 0.41
N VAL A 349 -6.79 -13.66 -0.77
CA VAL A 349 -6.12 -13.95 -2.05
C VAL A 349 -6.19 -12.74 -2.95
N LEU A 350 -5.02 -12.28 -3.39
CA LEU A 350 -4.91 -11.30 -4.47
C LEU A 350 -4.79 -12.03 -5.82
N GLY A 351 -5.60 -11.62 -6.79
CA GLY A 351 -5.49 -12.11 -8.16
C GLY A 351 -5.87 -13.57 -8.36
N GLY A 352 -6.87 -14.09 -7.63
CA GLY A 352 -7.41 -15.43 -7.85
C GLY A 352 -6.47 -16.61 -7.56
N GLN A 353 -5.32 -16.37 -6.95
CA GLN A 353 -4.37 -17.44 -6.62
C GLN A 353 -4.92 -18.40 -5.57
N GLY A 354 -4.85 -19.69 -5.86
CA GLY A 354 -5.34 -20.72 -4.95
C GLY A 354 -6.86 -20.93 -4.96
N MET A 355 -7.59 -20.25 -5.86
CA MET A 355 -9.00 -20.51 -6.10
C MET A 355 -9.16 -21.74 -6.99
N GLN A 356 -10.00 -22.69 -6.57
CA GLN A 356 -10.24 -23.92 -7.30
C GLN A 356 -11.75 -24.24 -7.32
N ILE A 357 -12.23 -24.68 -8.46
CA ILE A 357 -13.61 -25.15 -8.60
C ILE A 357 -13.63 -26.66 -8.35
N ALA A 358 -14.29 -27.06 -7.26
CA ALA A 358 -14.49 -28.45 -6.91
C ALA A 358 -15.85 -28.95 -7.45
N VAL A 359 -15.84 -30.08 -8.09
CA VAL A 359 -17.05 -30.76 -8.61
C VAL A 359 -17.36 -32.03 -7.84
N SER A 360 -16.49 -32.45 -6.93
CA SER A 360 -16.63 -33.66 -6.12
C SER A 360 -16.01 -33.49 -4.73
N ASP A 361 -16.31 -34.44 -3.83
CA ASP A 361 -15.69 -34.48 -2.49
C ASP A 361 -14.17 -34.67 -2.57
N GLU A 362 -13.71 -35.46 -3.53
CA GLU A 362 -12.30 -35.75 -3.78
C GLU A 362 -11.54 -34.46 -4.13
N ASP A 363 -12.13 -33.60 -4.98
CA ASP A 363 -11.54 -32.31 -5.33
C ASP A 363 -11.41 -31.40 -4.11
N VAL A 364 -12.45 -31.33 -3.27
CA VAL A 364 -12.41 -30.53 -2.03
C VAL A 364 -11.28 -30.98 -1.12
N VAL A 365 -11.12 -32.29 -0.92
CA VAL A 365 -10.05 -32.86 -0.10
C VAL A 365 -8.68 -32.53 -0.68
N GLU A 366 -8.51 -32.66 -2.00
CA GLU A 366 -7.26 -32.35 -2.68
C GLU A 366 -6.90 -30.86 -2.51
N PHE A 367 -7.84 -29.95 -2.77
CA PHE A 367 -7.62 -28.51 -2.69
C PHE A 367 -7.37 -28.04 -1.28
N MET A 368 -8.09 -28.54 -0.29
CA MET A 368 -7.85 -28.27 1.13
C MET A 368 -6.44 -28.71 1.54
N ASN A 369 -5.97 -29.87 1.08
CA ASN A 369 -4.63 -30.35 1.36
C ASN A 369 -3.56 -29.49 0.69
N ILE A 370 -3.79 -28.96 -0.52
CA ILE A 370 -2.88 -28.02 -1.21
C ILE A 370 -2.78 -26.73 -0.41
N ILE A 371 -3.92 -26.15 -0.02
CA ILE A 371 -3.97 -24.90 0.75
C ILE A 371 -3.30 -25.05 2.10
N ASN A 372 -3.56 -26.14 2.82
CA ASN A 372 -2.99 -26.42 4.15
C ASN A 372 -1.46 -26.64 4.11
N ARG A 373 -0.88 -27.09 3.00
CA ARG A 373 0.59 -27.21 2.83
C ARG A 373 1.29 -25.86 2.79
N ILE A 374 0.58 -24.79 2.47
CA ILE A 374 1.14 -23.43 2.39
C ILE A 374 1.14 -22.73 3.77
N LYS A 375 0.87 -23.45 4.89
CA LYS A 375 0.75 -22.90 6.26
C LYS A 375 -0.07 -21.61 6.27
N GLN A 376 -1.37 -21.74 6.29
CA GLN A 376 -2.25 -20.60 6.46
C GLN A 376 -2.94 -20.66 7.82
N ASP A 377 -2.72 -19.64 8.63
CA ASP A 377 -3.50 -19.37 9.85
C ASP A 377 -4.85 -18.70 9.53
N HIS A 378 -5.23 -18.66 8.26
CA HIS A 378 -6.43 -17.96 7.78
C HIS A 378 -7.53 -18.94 7.39
N PRO A 379 -8.80 -18.56 7.60
CA PRO A 379 -9.93 -19.40 7.21
C PRO A 379 -10.01 -19.57 5.69
N ILE A 380 -10.62 -20.68 5.27
CA ILE A 380 -10.88 -21.00 3.87
C ILE A 380 -12.36 -20.78 3.62
N LEU A 381 -12.69 -20.28 2.45
CA LEU A 381 -14.05 -20.06 2.00
C LEU A 381 -14.47 -21.16 1.03
N VAL A 382 -15.65 -21.71 1.27
CA VAL A 382 -16.33 -22.62 0.35
C VAL A 382 -17.61 -21.95 -0.11
N ASP A 383 -17.61 -21.47 -1.35
CA ASP A 383 -18.71 -20.71 -1.93
C ASP A 383 -19.42 -21.53 -3.02
N LYS A 384 -20.74 -21.36 -3.16
CA LYS A 384 -21.47 -21.93 -4.29
C LYS A 384 -20.93 -21.33 -5.59
N TYR A 385 -20.43 -22.16 -6.48
CA TYR A 385 -20.01 -21.68 -7.80
C TYR A 385 -21.24 -21.38 -8.66
N LEU A 386 -21.35 -20.14 -9.09
CA LEU A 386 -22.43 -19.69 -9.98
C LEU A 386 -21.92 -19.74 -11.41
N MET A 387 -22.56 -20.59 -12.23
CA MET A 387 -22.29 -20.65 -13.68
C MET A 387 -23.17 -19.63 -14.38
N GLY A 388 -22.55 -18.78 -15.19
CA GLY A 388 -23.27 -17.76 -15.94
C GLY A 388 -22.34 -16.86 -16.72
N LYS A 389 -22.94 -15.84 -17.31
CA LYS A 389 -22.20 -14.72 -17.88
C LYS A 389 -21.76 -13.78 -16.76
N GLU A 390 -20.54 -13.31 -16.83
CA GLU A 390 -20.04 -12.25 -15.99
C GLU A 390 -20.23 -10.91 -16.70
N ILE A 391 -20.88 -9.98 -16.03
CA ILE A 391 -21.10 -8.62 -16.52
C ILE A 391 -20.45 -7.62 -15.59
N GLU A 392 -20.02 -6.51 -16.15
CA GLU A 392 -19.42 -5.40 -15.43
C GLU A 392 -20.23 -4.13 -15.67
N VAL A 393 -20.48 -3.41 -14.59
CA VAL A 393 -21.29 -2.17 -14.62
C VAL A 393 -20.61 -1.12 -13.77
N ASP A 394 -20.27 -0.01 -14.41
CA ASP A 394 -19.89 1.20 -13.71
C ASP A 394 -21.08 2.13 -13.54
N ALA A 395 -21.23 2.71 -12.36
CA ALA A 395 -22.33 3.61 -12.08
C ALA A 395 -21.85 4.83 -11.29
N VAL A 396 -22.42 5.98 -11.59
CA VAL A 396 -22.22 7.22 -10.81
C VAL A 396 -23.57 7.66 -10.27
N CYS A 397 -23.64 7.94 -8.96
CA CYS A 397 -24.84 8.36 -8.27
C CYS A 397 -24.60 9.71 -7.57
N ASP A 398 -25.52 10.66 -7.72
CA ASP A 398 -25.51 11.96 -7.00
C ASP A 398 -26.37 11.96 -5.74
N GLY A 399 -26.93 10.79 -5.38
CA GLY A 399 -27.86 10.61 -4.25
C GLY A 399 -29.34 10.69 -4.64
N GLN A 400 -29.67 11.04 -5.88
CA GLN A 400 -31.03 11.07 -6.44
C GLN A 400 -31.13 10.26 -7.74
N ASP A 401 -30.23 10.52 -8.67
CA ASP A 401 -30.18 9.86 -9.96
C ASP A 401 -28.94 8.98 -10.09
N ILE A 402 -29.05 7.93 -10.92
CA ILE A 402 -27.96 7.00 -11.23
C ILE A 402 -27.67 7.06 -12.73
N LEU A 403 -26.41 7.33 -13.08
CA LEU A 403 -25.91 7.23 -14.43
C LEU A 403 -25.18 5.90 -14.62
N ILE A 404 -25.64 5.08 -15.55
CA ILE A 404 -24.96 3.88 -16.01
C ILE A 404 -24.58 4.10 -17.47
N PRO A 405 -23.31 4.39 -17.80
CA PRO A 405 -22.90 4.69 -19.17
C PRO A 405 -22.95 3.47 -20.08
N GLY A 406 -22.87 2.27 -19.53
CA GLY A 406 -22.98 1.03 -20.27
C GLY A 406 -22.83 -0.19 -19.39
N ILE A 407 -23.16 -1.33 -19.98
CA ILE A 407 -22.98 -2.65 -19.36
C ILE A 407 -22.10 -3.49 -20.27
N MET A 408 -21.03 -4.05 -19.72
CA MET A 408 -20.06 -4.89 -20.42
C MET A 408 -20.24 -6.35 -20.06
N GLU A 409 -19.90 -7.25 -20.96
CA GLU A 409 -19.87 -8.70 -20.76
C GLU A 409 -18.45 -9.20 -20.89
N HIS A 410 -18.02 -10.09 -19.98
CA HIS A 410 -16.73 -10.78 -20.08
C HIS A 410 -16.85 -11.97 -21.03
N ILE A 411 -15.87 -12.15 -21.89
CA ILE A 411 -15.79 -13.32 -22.78
C ILE A 411 -15.34 -14.55 -22.01
N GLU A 412 -14.48 -14.37 -21.03
CA GLU A 412 -14.01 -15.45 -20.17
C GLU A 412 -15.10 -15.94 -19.22
N ARG A 413 -14.85 -17.13 -18.66
CA ARG A 413 -15.75 -17.70 -17.66
C ARG A 413 -15.68 -16.90 -16.37
N ALA A 414 -16.80 -16.82 -15.66
CA ALA A 414 -16.91 -16.22 -14.36
C ALA A 414 -15.81 -16.71 -13.39
N GLY A 415 -15.22 -15.77 -12.63
CA GLY A 415 -14.15 -16.03 -11.67
C GLY A 415 -12.73 -15.86 -12.21
N ILE A 416 -12.55 -15.45 -13.47
CA ILE A 416 -11.28 -14.97 -13.98
C ILE A 416 -11.09 -13.52 -13.51
N HIS A 417 -9.87 -13.17 -13.12
CA HIS A 417 -9.58 -11.83 -12.63
C HIS A 417 -9.80 -10.76 -13.70
N SER A 418 -10.42 -9.65 -13.36
CA SER A 418 -10.81 -8.59 -14.28
C SER A 418 -9.65 -8.01 -15.11
N GLY A 419 -8.46 -7.91 -14.56
CA GLY A 419 -7.25 -7.43 -15.26
C GLY A 419 -6.79 -8.33 -16.42
N ASP A 420 -7.24 -9.59 -16.44
CA ASP A 420 -6.92 -10.58 -17.46
C ASP A 420 -8.12 -10.88 -18.38
N SER A 421 -9.24 -10.20 -18.18
CA SER A 421 -10.49 -10.47 -18.91
C SER A 421 -10.64 -9.57 -20.13
N ILE A 422 -11.27 -10.11 -21.17
CA ILE A 422 -11.70 -9.34 -22.34
C ILE A 422 -13.15 -8.92 -22.12
N SER A 423 -13.37 -7.63 -21.95
CA SER A 423 -14.71 -7.06 -21.84
C SER A 423 -15.20 -6.57 -23.21
N VAL A 424 -16.44 -6.86 -23.51
CA VAL A 424 -17.12 -6.39 -24.73
C VAL A 424 -18.34 -5.56 -24.40
N TYR A 425 -18.57 -4.53 -25.20
CA TYR A 425 -19.70 -3.61 -25.07
C TYR A 425 -20.48 -3.56 -26.39
N PRO A 426 -21.81 -3.55 -26.34
CA PRO A 426 -22.68 -3.80 -25.18
C PRO A 426 -22.72 -5.28 -24.78
N ALA A 427 -23.17 -5.57 -23.54
CA ALA A 427 -23.37 -6.93 -23.05
C ALA A 427 -24.47 -7.65 -23.78
#